data_8177eb5a36baffd8bc13c7a588af8797
#
_entry.id   8177eb5a36baffd8bc13c7a588af8797
#
_cell.length_a   1.000
_cell.length_b   1.000
_cell.length_c   1.000
_cell.angle_alpha   90.00
_cell.angle_beta   90.00
_cell.angle_gamma   90.00
#
_symmetry.space_group_name_H-M   'P 1'
#
loop_
_entity.id
_entity.type
_entity.pdbx_description
1 polymer ?
#
loop_
_entity_poly.entity_id
_entity_poly.type
_entity_poly.pdbx_seq_one_letter_code
_entity_poly.pdbx_strand_id
1 'polypeptide(L)'
;MIRWLQPAFVGQAVRLKVTDIGYATRFFLRLLATLGPTFRRGRLLSEQVFFLGNYSLAIIVVSGLFVGFVLSLQGYYILQRYGSSEALGLMVALSLVRELGPVVAALLFAGRAGTALTAGIGLMKAGEQLAAMEMMAVDPIQRVLAPRFWGGVIAMPLLASVFSAVGILGGWVVGVVMIGVDTGAFWSQMQNGVDVWQDVGNGLIKSLVFGLAVTFVALLQGYECQPTPEGVSNATTRTVVMASLAVLALDFVMTAMMFSI
;
A
#
# COMPACT_ATOMS: atom_id res chain seq x y z
N MET A 1 -38.91 19.17 5.91
CA MET A 1 -38.46 18.08 5.06
C MET A 1 -38.18 18.64 3.67
N ILE A 2 -36.97 18.73 3.17
CA ILE A 2 -36.41 19.23 1.88
C ILE A 2 -35.56 20.53 2.07
N ARG A 3 -34.62 20.50 3.01
CA ARG A 3 -33.54 21.51 3.07
C ARG A 3 -32.35 21.15 2.16
N TRP A 4 -32.30 19.92 1.63
CA TRP A 4 -31.18 19.36 0.87
C TRP A 4 -31.16 19.72 -0.63
N LEU A 5 -32.26 20.30 -1.16
CA LEU A 5 -32.42 20.65 -2.58
C LEU A 5 -32.30 22.16 -2.88
N GLN A 6 -31.87 22.97 -1.92
CA GLN A 6 -31.61 24.37 -2.21
C GLN A 6 -30.28 24.51 -2.99
N PRO A 7 -30.27 25.18 -4.16
CA PRO A 7 -29.07 25.33 -4.99
C PRO A 7 -27.89 26.00 -4.25
N ALA A 8 -28.19 26.84 -3.27
CA ALA A 8 -27.20 27.47 -2.40
C ALA A 8 -26.47 26.44 -1.49
N PHE A 9 -27.18 25.40 -1.01
CA PHE A 9 -26.59 24.36 -0.16
C PHE A 9 -25.68 23.42 -0.98
N VAL A 10 -26.12 23.06 -2.19
CA VAL A 10 -25.34 22.28 -3.14
C VAL A 10 -24.06 23.03 -3.55
N GLY A 11 -24.20 24.35 -3.84
CA GLY A 11 -23.05 25.19 -4.18
C GLY A 11 -22.02 25.31 -3.05
N GLN A 12 -22.49 25.44 -1.79
CA GLN A 12 -21.62 25.44 -0.63
C GLN A 12 -20.91 24.09 -0.43
N ALA A 13 -21.62 22.97 -0.55
CA ALA A 13 -21.04 21.65 -0.42
C ALA A 13 -19.98 21.36 -1.51
N VAL A 14 -20.25 21.77 -2.75
CA VAL A 14 -19.29 21.65 -3.86
C VAL A 14 -18.06 22.53 -3.60
N ARG A 15 -18.26 23.77 -3.18
CA ARG A 15 -17.14 24.68 -2.86
C ARG A 15 -16.25 24.13 -1.75
N LEU A 16 -16.81 23.57 -0.68
CA LEU A 16 -16.04 22.96 0.41
C LEU A 16 -15.22 21.78 -0.10
N LYS A 17 -15.82 20.87 -0.87
CA LYS A 17 -15.09 19.72 -1.45
C LYS A 17 -13.97 20.15 -2.39
N VAL A 18 -14.20 21.17 -3.22
CA VAL A 18 -13.15 21.70 -4.11
C VAL A 18 -12.00 22.31 -3.31
N THR A 19 -12.32 23.02 -2.20
CA THR A 19 -11.30 23.57 -1.30
C THR A 19 -10.48 22.46 -0.64
N ASP A 20 -11.14 21.38 -0.17
CA ASP A 20 -10.46 20.23 0.45
C ASP A 20 -9.55 19.51 -0.55
N ILE A 21 -10.02 19.31 -1.79
CA ILE A 21 -9.20 18.73 -2.87
C ILE A 21 -8.01 19.63 -3.18
N GLY A 22 -8.23 20.95 -3.27
CA GLY A 22 -7.17 21.93 -3.52
C GLY A 22 -6.10 21.91 -2.41
N TYR A 23 -6.53 21.80 -1.15
CA TYR A 23 -5.62 21.67 -0.01
C TYR A 23 -4.82 20.35 -0.07
N ALA A 24 -5.49 19.22 -0.28
CA ALA A 24 -4.85 17.91 -0.40
C ALA A 24 -3.82 17.89 -1.55
N THR A 25 -4.15 18.48 -2.70
CA THR A 25 -3.24 18.59 -3.84
C THR A 25 -2.01 19.44 -3.49
N ARG A 26 -2.18 20.59 -2.85
CA ARG A 26 -1.06 21.45 -2.42
C ARG A 26 -0.19 20.75 -1.39
N PHE A 27 -0.78 20.00 -0.46
CA PHE A 27 -0.06 19.20 0.52
C PHE A 27 0.77 18.10 -0.15
N PHE A 28 0.17 17.39 -1.12
CA PHE A 28 0.87 16.37 -1.91
C PHE A 28 2.07 16.94 -2.68
N LEU A 29 1.86 18.07 -3.38
CA LEU A 29 2.94 18.73 -4.13
C LEU A 29 4.09 19.20 -3.20
N ARG A 30 3.75 19.70 -2.01
CA ARG A 30 4.77 20.02 -0.99
C ARG A 30 5.55 18.79 -0.55
N LEU A 31 4.90 17.65 -0.30
CA LEU A 31 5.58 16.40 0.05
C LEU A 31 6.51 15.93 -1.09
N LEU A 32 6.06 16.00 -2.34
CA LEU A 32 6.89 15.66 -3.49
C LEU A 32 8.11 16.60 -3.62
N ALA A 33 7.93 17.88 -3.40
CA ALA A 33 9.01 18.86 -3.46
C ALA A 33 10.12 18.63 -2.39
N THR A 34 9.83 17.88 -1.32
CA THR A 34 10.79 17.54 -0.26
C THR A 34 11.69 16.35 -0.58
N LEU A 35 11.58 15.76 -1.78
CA LEU A 35 12.38 14.59 -2.18
C LEU A 35 13.89 14.84 -2.00
N GLY A 36 14.42 15.91 -2.58
CA GLY A 36 15.85 16.23 -2.51
C GLY A 36 16.37 16.42 -1.08
N PRO A 37 15.77 17.29 -0.25
CA PRO A 37 16.16 17.47 1.15
C PRO A 37 16.05 16.20 2.00
N THR A 38 15.06 15.36 1.75
CA THR A 38 14.83 14.11 2.51
C THR A 38 15.92 13.08 2.22
N PHE A 39 16.29 12.89 0.94
CA PHE A 39 17.33 11.95 0.57
C PHE A 39 18.73 12.37 1.07
N ARG A 40 19.00 13.66 1.22
CA ARG A 40 20.23 14.15 1.87
C ARG A 40 20.32 13.77 3.36
N ARG A 41 19.18 13.48 3.99
CA ARG A 41 19.09 13.03 5.39
C ARG A 41 18.84 11.53 5.47
N GLY A 42 19.66 10.73 4.79
CA GLY A 42 19.48 9.28 4.63
C GLY A 42 19.24 8.51 5.93
N ARG A 43 19.81 8.95 7.06
CA ARG A 43 19.61 8.33 8.37
C ARG A 43 18.15 8.40 8.83
N LEU A 44 17.50 9.55 8.69
CA LEU A 44 16.08 9.70 9.07
C LEU A 44 15.19 8.86 8.17
N LEU A 45 15.54 8.79 6.88
CA LEU A 45 14.81 7.98 5.91
C LEU A 45 14.94 6.49 6.23
N SER A 46 16.16 6.00 6.47
CA SER A 46 16.40 4.59 6.81
C SER A 46 15.70 4.16 8.11
N GLU A 47 15.69 5.01 9.13
CA GLU A 47 14.94 4.78 10.37
C GLU A 47 13.43 4.62 10.10
N GLN A 48 12.85 5.43 9.19
CA GLN A 48 11.44 5.33 8.83
C GLN A 48 11.15 4.08 7.97
N VAL A 49 12.00 3.75 7.00
CA VAL A 49 11.89 2.51 6.22
C VAL A 49 11.94 1.29 7.13
N PHE A 50 12.88 1.28 8.07
CA PHE A 50 13.00 0.20 9.06
C PHE A 50 11.75 0.11 9.96
N PHE A 51 11.28 1.23 10.48
CA PHE A 51 10.10 1.26 11.33
C PHE A 51 8.84 0.78 10.61
N LEU A 52 8.57 1.27 9.41
CA LEU A 52 7.39 0.90 8.63
C LEU A 52 7.50 -0.51 8.06
N GLY A 53 8.68 -0.89 7.56
CA GLY A 53 8.95 -2.19 6.96
C GLY A 53 9.00 -3.31 7.99
N ASN A 54 9.91 -3.23 8.95
CA ASN A 54 10.17 -4.32 9.91
C ASN A 54 8.93 -4.68 10.74
N TYR A 55 8.23 -3.69 11.25
CA TYR A 55 7.03 -3.97 12.02
C TYR A 55 5.83 -4.47 11.19
N SER A 56 5.84 -4.27 9.85
CA SER A 56 4.83 -4.84 8.96
C SER A 56 5.23 -6.22 8.44
N LEU A 57 6.49 -6.60 8.57
CA LEU A 57 7.05 -7.79 7.94
C LEU A 57 6.38 -9.07 8.44
N ALA A 58 6.13 -9.21 9.73
CA ALA A 58 5.50 -10.39 10.30
C ALA A 58 4.10 -10.66 9.70
N ILE A 59 3.25 -9.65 9.62
CA ILE A 59 1.91 -9.81 9.05
C ILE A 59 1.98 -10.07 7.54
N ILE A 60 2.92 -9.46 6.83
CA ILE A 60 3.14 -9.67 5.40
C ILE A 60 3.58 -11.12 5.11
N VAL A 61 4.55 -11.64 5.87
CA VAL A 61 5.07 -13.01 5.70
C VAL A 61 3.97 -14.04 5.97
N VAL A 62 3.29 -13.93 7.12
CA VAL A 62 2.24 -14.88 7.49
C VAL A 62 1.08 -14.83 6.50
N SER A 63 0.63 -13.64 6.13
CA SER A 63 -0.48 -13.51 5.17
C SER A 63 -0.09 -13.99 3.78
N GLY A 64 1.13 -13.68 3.31
CA GLY A 64 1.64 -14.15 2.02
C GLY A 64 1.68 -15.67 1.93
N LEU A 65 2.14 -16.32 3.01
CA LEU A 65 2.20 -17.78 3.10
C LEU A 65 0.79 -18.40 2.95
N PHE A 66 -0.19 -17.92 3.73
CA PHE A 66 -1.55 -18.45 3.68
C PHE A 66 -2.26 -18.15 2.35
N VAL A 67 -2.05 -16.97 1.77
CA VAL A 67 -2.59 -16.64 0.45
C VAL A 67 -1.99 -17.59 -0.61
N GLY A 68 -0.68 -17.85 -0.53
CA GLY A 68 -0.03 -18.83 -1.39
C GLY A 68 -0.60 -20.25 -1.24
N PHE A 69 -0.87 -20.69 -0.01
CA PHE A 69 -1.52 -21.97 0.26
C PHE A 69 -2.89 -22.10 -0.42
N VAL A 70 -3.75 -21.12 -0.20
CA VAL A 70 -5.10 -21.11 -0.76
C VAL A 70 -5.08 -21.02 -2.28
N LEU A 71 -4.22 -20.15 -2.83
CA LEU A 71 -4.10 -19.97 -4.28
C LEU A 71 -3.63 -21.25 -4.98
N SER A 72 -2.65 -21.95 -4.40
CA SER A 72 -2.16 -23.22 -4.93
C SER A 72 -3.22 -24.32 -4.84
N LEU A 73 -3.94 -24.42 -3.71
CA LEU A 73 -4.97 -25.41 -3.54
C LEU A 73 -6.12 -25.20 -4.56
N GLN A 74 -6.65 -23.98 -4.65
CA GLN A 74 -7.73 -23.66 -5.59
C GLN A 74 -7.27 -23.76 -7.05
N GLY A 75 -6.06 -23.27 -7.32
CA GLY A 75 -5.46 -23.34 -8.64
C GLY A 75 -5.31 -24.76 -9.14
N TYR A 76 -4.84 -25.67 -8.30
CA TYR A 76 -4.73 -27.07 -8.66
C TYR A 76 -6.08 -27.69 -9.05
N TYR A 77 -7.13 -27.50 -8.24
CA TYR A 77 -8.46 -28.04 -8.56
C TYR A 77 -9.05 -27.48 -9.86
N ILE A 78 -8.76 -26.23 -10.18
CA ILE A 78 -9.20 -25.63 -11.45
C ILE A 78 -8.40 -26.22 -12.61
N LEU A 79 -7.06 -26.20 -12.53
CA LEU A 79 -6.18 -26.66 -13.60
C LEU A 79 -6.34 -28.15 -13.88
N GLN A 80 -6.59 -28.97 -12.86
CA GLN A 80 -6.83 -30.40 -12.99
C GLN A 80 -8.05 -30.69 -13.89
N ARG A 81 -9.10 -29.88 -13.83
CA ARG A 81 -10.29 -30.04 -14.69
C ARG A 81 -9.95 -29.83 -16.18
N TYR A 82 -8.92 -29.06 -16.48
CA TYR A 82 -8.45 -28.78 -17.85
C TYR A 82 -7.25 -29.65 -18.26
N GLY A 83 -6.83 -30.59 -17.42
CA GLY A 83 -5.69 -31.45 -17.70
C GLY A 83 -4.33 -30.72 -17.71
N SER A 84 -4.24 -29.53 -17.08
CA SER A 84 -3.06 -28.65 -17.13
C SER A 84 -2.47 -28.42 -15.72
N SER A 85 -2.48 -29.44 -14.86
CA SER A 85 -1.98 -29.33 -13.47
C SER A 85 -0.51 -28.90 -13.36
N GLU A 86 0.29 -29.16 -14.39
CA GLU A 86 1.70 -28.74 -14.45
C GLU A 86 1.88 -27.20 -14.51
N ALA A 87 0.87 -26.47 -15.02
CA ALA A 87 0.90 -25.01 -15.09
C ALA A 87 0.64 -24.29 -13.75
N LEU A 88 0.51 -25.05 -12.64
CA LEU A 88 0.20 -24.50 -11.33
C LEU A 88 1.23 -23.47 -10.88
N GLY A 89 2.52 -23.73 -11.05
CA GLY A 89 3.60 -22.83 -10.67
C GLY A 89 3.51 -21.47 -11.38
N LEU A 90 3.24 -21.51 -12.69
CA LEU A 90 3.06 -20.29 -13.49
C LEU A 90 1.85 -19.48 -13.01
N MET A 91 0.71 -20.15 -12.80
CA MET A 91 -0.52 -19.48 -12.36
C MET A 91 -0.33 -18.80 -10.99
N VAL A 92 0.28 -19.50 -10.03
CA VAL A 92 0.55 -18.96 -8.69
C VAL A 92 1.49 -17.76 -8.78
N ALA A 93 2.59 -17.87 -9.53
CA ALA A 93 3.56 -16.80 -9.67
C ALA A 93 2.96 -15.54 -10.31
N LEU A 94 2.27 -15.68 -11.46
CA LEU A 94 1.66 -14.54 -12.16
C LEU A 94 0.58 -13.87 -11.32
N SER A 95 -0.27 -14.65 -10.65
CA SER A 95 -1.33 -14.09 -9.78
C SER A 95 -0.76 -13.30 -8.61
N LEU A 96 0.32 -13.79 -7.99
CA LEU A 96 0.96 -13.12 -6.86
C LEU A 96 1.75 -11.90 -7.30
N VAL A 97 2.57 -12.01 -8.34
CA VAL A 97 3.48 -10.93 -8.73
C VAL A 97 2.74 -9.77 -9.39
N ARG A 98 1.78 -10.06 -10.30
CA ARG A 98 1.06 -9.03 -11.05
C ARG A 98 -0.02 -8.31 -10.25
N GLU A 99 -0.75 -9.05 -9.39
CA GLU A 99 -1.99 -8.55 -8.78
C GLU A 99 -2.00 -8.69 -7.26
N LEU A 100 -2.08 -9.92 -6.74
CA LEU A 100 -2.34 -10.15 -5.32
C LEU A 100 -1.22 -9.64 -4.41
N GLY A 101 0.03 -9.77 -4.82
CA GLY A 101 1.18 -9.30 -4.04
C GLY A 101 1.10 -7.80 -3.74
N PRO A 102 1.10 -6.94 -4.77
CA PRO A 102 0.99 -5.50 -4.57
C PRO A 102 -0.27 -5.07 -3.83
N VAL A 103 -1.45 -5.60 -4.20
CA VAL A 103 -2.74 -5.19 -3.62
C VAL A 103 -2.88 -5.62 -2.17
N VAL A 104 -2.68 -6.92 -1.88
CA VAL A 104 -2.87 -7.42 -0.51
C VAL A 104 -1.83 -6.84 0.43
N ALA A 105 -0.56 -6.73 -0.02
CA ALA A 105 0.46 -6.06 0.77
C ALA A 105 0.09 -4.59 1.07
N ALA A 106 -0.49 -3.86 0.09
CA ALA A 106 -0.92 -2.48 0.30
C ALA A 106 -2.09 -2.35 1.29
N LEU A 107 -3.06 -3.26 1.24
CA LEU A 107 -4.17 -3.28 2.21
C LEU A 107 -3.69 -3.57 3.64
N LEU A 108 -2.77 -4.53 3.80
CA LEU A 108 -2.16 -4.84 5.09
C LEU A 108 -1.29 -3.68 5.60
N PHE A 109 -0.54 -3.05 4.69
CA PHE A 109 0.27 -1.87 4.99
C PHE A 109 -0.61 -0.68 5.41
N ALA A 110 -1.73 -0.43 4.73
CA ALA A 110 -2.69 0.60 5.11
C ALA A 110 -3.27 0.35 6.51
N GLY A 111 -3.64 -0.90 6.81
CA GLY A 111 -4.20 -1.28 8.11
C GLY A 111 -3.20 -1.13 9.26
N ARG A 112 -1.93 -1.45 9.07
CA ARG A 112 -0.91 -1.40 10.12
C ARG A 112 -0.05 -0.14 10.09
N ALA A 113 0.65 0.10 8.98
CA ALA A 113 1.58 1.23 8.87
C ALA A 113 0.84 2.55 8.66
N GLY A 114 -0.24 2.54 7.86
CA GLY A 114 -1.09 3.71 7.66
C GLY A 114 -1.69 4.23 8.95
N THR A 115 -2.27 3.35 9.77
CA THR A 115 -2.82 3.73 11.08
C THR A 115 -1.75 4.25 12.04
N ALA A 116 -0.56 3.60 12.06
CA ALA A 116 0.56 4.03 12.91
C ALA A 116 1.08 5.42 12.51
N LEU A 117 1.16 5.72 11.21
CA LEU A 117 1.53 7.04 10.70
C LEU A 117 0.50 8.09 11.10
N THR A 118 -0.79 7.82 10.88
CA THR A 118 -1.89 8.72 11.22
C THR A 118 -1.92 9.01 12.71
N ALA A 119 -1.86 7.97 13.54
CA ALA A 119 -1.84 8.11 15.00
C ALA A 119 -0.61 8.88 15.48
N GLY A 120 0.57 8.57 14.91
CA GLY A 120 1.81 9.26 15.30
C GLY A 120 1.78 10.76 15.00
N ILE A 121 1.26 11.17 13.84
CA ILE A 121 1.11 12.60 13.50
C ILE A 121 0.00 13.24 14.33
N GLY A 122 -1.14 12.57 14.49
CA GLY A 122 -2.25 13.07 15.29
C GLY A 122 -1.88 13.29 16.74
N LEU A 123 -1.10 12.39 17.36
CA LEU A 123 -0.59 12.54 18.72
C LEU A 123 0.43 13.69 18.83
N MET A 124 1.31 13.87 17.85
CA MET A 124 2.22 15.02 17.81
C MET A 124 1.44 16.34 17.72
N LYS A 125 0.32 16.35 16.98
CA LYS A 125 -0.55 17.51 16.89
C LYS A 125 -1.28 17.78 18.19
N ALA A 126 -1.84 16.74 18.82
CA ALA A 126 -2.54 16.85 20.11
C ALA A 126 -1.61 17.29 21.25
N GLY A 127 -0.34 16.92 21.20
CA GLY A 127 0.70 17.36 22.14
C GLY A 127 1.39 18.67 21.76
N GLU A 128 0.81 19.45 20.82
CA GLU A 128 1.32 20.74 20.35
C GLU A 128 2.77 20.73 19.81
N GLN A 129 3.35 19.55 19.56
CA GLN A 129 4.73 19.39 19.09
C GLN A 129 4.93 20.00 17.70
N LEU A 130 3.93 19.89 16.82
CA LEU A 130 4.01 20.50 15.48
C LEU A 130 4.00 22.03 15.55
N ALA A 131 3.15 22.61 16.40
CA ALA A 131 3.08 24.06 16.63
C ALA A 131 4.38 24.58 17.28
N ALA A 132 4.94 23.83 18.24
CA ALA A 132 6.22 24.19 18.85
C ALA A 132 7.37 24.20 17.82
N MET A 133 7.39 23.29 16.85
CA MET A 133 8.38 23.29 15.77
C MET A 133 8.23 24.56 14.88
N GLU A 134 6.98 24.94 14.55
CA GLU A 134 6.71 26.15 13.76
C GLU A 134 7.19 27.41 14.49
N MET A 135 6.96 27.51 15.80
CA MET A 135 7.46 28.63 16.61
C MET A 135 8.99 28.70 16.63
N MET A 136 9.69 27.56 16.52
CA MET A 136 11.13 27.49 16.39
C MET A 136 11.63 27.70 14.95
N ALA A 137 10.79 28.13 14.02
CA ALA A 137 11.07 28.27 12.59
C ALA A 137 11.53 26.95 11.90
N VAL A 138 11.09 25.79 12.42
CA VAL A 138 11.33 24.47 11.83
C VAL A 138 10.06 24.03 11.11
N ASP A 139 10.14 23.80 9.78
CA ASP A 139 9.01 23.30 9.00
C ASP A 139 8.69 21.84 9.37
N PRO A 140 7.52 21.54 9.98
CA PRO A 140 7.11 20.20 10.36
C PRO A 140 6.99 19.26 9.16
N ILE A 141 6.61 19.82 7.99
CA ILE A 141 6.45 19.02 6.76
C ILE A 141 7.80 18.45 6.35
N GLN A 142 8.84 19.26 6.31
CA GLN A 142 10.18 18.82 5.92
C GLN A 142 10.86 17.92 6.96
N ARG A 143 10.61 18.18 8.25
CA ARG A 143 11.32 17.50 9.34
C ARG A 143 10.68 16.18 9.74
N VAL A 144 9.37 16.10 9.73
CA VAL A 144 8.59 14.97 10.27
C VAL A 144 7.82 14.23 9.19
N LEU A 145 7.04 14.94 8.36
CA LEU A 145 6.15 14.29 7.41
C LEU A 145 6.91 13.71 6.21
N ALA A 146 7.85 14.46 5.65
CA ALA A 146 8.57 14.04 4.45
C ALA A 146 9.40 12.74 4.64
N PRO A 147 10.18 12.54 5.71
CA PRO A 147 10.87 11.27 5.93
C PRO A 147 9.90 10.09 6.09
N ARG A 148 8.75 10.31 6.73
CA ARG A 148 7.70 9.28 6.89
C ARG A 148 7.04 8.94 5.58
N PHE A 149 6.78 9.95 4.75
CA PHE A 149 6.21 9.78 3.41
C PHE A 149 7.11 8.91 2.53
N TRP A 150 8.34 9.34 2.33
CA TRP A 150 9.30 8.64 1.48
C TRP A 150 9.72 7.29 2.07
N GLY A 151 9.77 7.18 3.40
CA GLY A 151 10.01 5.91 4.08
C GLY A 151 8.94 4.88 3.77
N GLY A 152 7.66 5.28 3.77
CA GLY A 152 6.54 4.40 3.41
C GLY A 152 6.51 4.05 1.92
N VAL A 153 6.80 5.02 1.06
CA VAL A 153 6.89 4.81 -0.40
C VAL A 153 7.96 3.77 -0.76
N ILE A 154 9.11 3.80 -0.08
CA ILE A 154 10.20 2.84 -0.31
C ILE A 154 9.90 1.49 0.36
N ALA A 155 9.31 1.48 1.55
CA ALA A 155 9.00 0.24 2.27
C ALA A 155 7.95 -0.61 1.54
N MET A 156 7.00 0.03 0.84
CA MET A 156 5.87 -0.68 0.21
C MET A 156 6.29 -1.66 -0.89
N PRO A 157 7.12 -1.30 -1.90
CA PRO A 157 7.61 -2.24 -2.90
C PRO A 157 8.42 -3.41 -2.31
N LEU A 158 9.21 -3.14 -1.26
CA LEU A 158 9.96 -4.18 -0.56
C LEU A 158 9.02 -5.20 0.11
N LEU A 159 7.99 -4.72 0.80
CA LEU A 159 7.01 -5.57 1.45
C LEU A 159 6.17 -6.37 0.44
N ALA A 160 5.79 -5.76 -0.69
CA ALA A 160 5.07 -6.45 -1.77
C ALA A 160 5.93 -7.57 -2.40
N SER A 161 7.23 -7.30 -2.60
CA SER A 161 8.17 -8.32 -3.11
C SER A 161 8.32 -9.49 -2.13
N VAL A 162 8.45 -9.21 -0.83
CA VAL A 162 8.50 -10.24 0.21
C VAL A 162 7.19 -11.04 0.25
N PHE A 163 6.05 -10.37 0.15
CA PHE A 163 4.74 -11.04 0.10
C PHE A 163 4.65 -12.02 -1.06
N SER A 164 5.02 -11.57 -2.27
CA SER A 164 4.97 -12.41 -3.48
C SER A 164 5.95 -13.60 -3.37
N ALA A 165 7.18 -13.37 -2.90
CA ALA A 165 8.17 -14.43 -2.74
C ALA A 165 7.72 -15.50 -1.73
N VAL A 166 7.24 -15.06 -0.56
CA VAL A 166 6.73 -15.98 0.48
C VAL A 166 5.45 -16.69 0.01
N GLY A 167 4.58 -15.99 -0.73
CA GLY A 167 3.38 -16.57 -1.32
C GLY A 167 3.70 -17.68 -2.35
N ILE A 168 4.71 -17.47 -3.20
CA ILE A 168 5.18 -18.51 -4.14
C ILE A 168 5.74 -19.72 -3.38
N LEU A 169 6.53 -19.50 -2.32
CA LEU A 169 7.01 -20.58 -1.47
C LEU A 169 5.86 -21.33 -0.79
N GLY A 170 4.85 -20.62 -0.30
CA GLY A 170 3.62 -21.23 0.21
C GLY A 170 2.92 -22.07 -0.85
N GLY A 171 2.77 -21.52 -2.06
CA GLY A 171 2.20 -22.24 -3.20
C GLY A 171 2.97 -23.52 -3.55
N TRP A 172 4.29 -23.46 -3.49
CA TRP A 172 5.15 -24.64 -3.69
C TRP A 172 4.92 -25.71 -2.60
N VAL A 173 4.86 -25.32 -1.33
CA VAL A 173 4.61 -26.27 -0.23
C VAL A 173 3.30 -27.02 -0.45
N VAL A 174 2.22 -26.35 -0.78
CA VAL A 174 0.92 -27.02 -1.01
C VAL A 174 0.91 -27.77 -2.33
N GLY A 175 1.33 -27.16 -3.44
CA GLY A 175 1.26 -27.73 -4.78
C GLY A 175 2.18 -28.95 -4.95
N VAL A 176 3.40 -28.85 -4.48
CA VAL A 176 4.43 -29.91 -4.67
C VAL A 176 4.44 -30.89 -3.49
N VAL A 177 4.60 -30.39 -2.25
CA VAL A 177 4.81 -31.27 -1.09
C VAL A 177 3.52 -31.97 -0.65
N MET A 178 2.37 -31.26 -0.68
CA MET A 178 1.10 -31.83 -0.20
C MET A 178 0.31 -32.53 -1.30
N ILE A 179 0.23 -31.94 -2.49
CA ILE A 179 -0.60 -32.45 -3.60
C ILE A 179 0.19 -33.40 -4.51
N GLY A 180 1.53 -33.20 -4.64
CA GLY A 180 2.38 -34.08 -5.43
C GLY A 180 2.54 -33.67 -6.89
N VAL A 181 2.34 -32.38 -7.22
CA VAL A 181 2.71 -31.84 -8.54
C VAL A 181 4.23 -31.96 -8.72
N ASP A 182 4.66 -32.30 -9.93
CA ASP A 182 6.10 -32.45 -10.20
C ASP A 182 6.87 -31.16 -9.92
N THR A 183 7.91 -31.26 -9.09
CA THR A 183 8.75 -30.11 -8.70
C THR A 183 9.42 -29.45 -9.91
N GLY A 184 9.88 -30.26 -10.87
CA GLY A 184 10.52 -29.79 -12.09
C GLY A 184 9.55 -28.98 -12.95
N ALA A 185 8.32 -29.49 -13.14
CA ALA A 185 7.27 -28.82 -13.88
C ALA A 185 6.87 -27.49 -13.22
N PHE A 186 6.72 -27.48 -11.87
CA PHE A 186 6.35 -26.26 -11.12
C PHE A 186 7.33 -25.09 -11.38
N TRP A 187 8.64 -25.36 -11.24
CA TRP A 187 9.65 -24.31 -11.39
C TRP A 187 9.94 -23.97 -12.86
N SER A 188 9.99 -24.99 -13.75
CA SER A 188 10.29 -24.76 -15.17
C SER A 188 9.19 -23.95 -15.88
N GLN A 189 7.92 -24.27 -15.61
CA GLN A 189 6.80 -23.52 -16.16
C GLN A 189 6.79 -22.06 -15.67
N MET A 190 7.11 -21.86 -14.39
CA MET A 190 7.23 -20.53 -13.82
C MET A 190 8.38 -19.73 -14.48
N GLN A 191 9.58 -20.33 -14.61
CA GLN A 191 10.75 -19.67 -15.20
C GLN A 191 10.55 -19.34 -16.67
N ASN A 192 9.87 -20.18 -17.43
CA ASN A 192 9.62 -19.98 -18.85
C ASN A 192 8.47 -19.01 -19.14
N GLY A 193 7.50 -18.91 -18.22
CA GLY A 193 6.28 -18.13 -18.45
C GLY A 193 6.20 -16.78 -17.74
N VAL A 194 7.11 -16.49 -16.79
CA VAL A 194 7.17 -15.20 -16.09
C VAL A 194 8.22 -14.31 -16.74
N ASP A 195 7.79 -13.18 -17.30
CA ASP A 195 8.69 -12.14 -17.78
C ASP A 195 9.07 -11.23 -16.60
N VAL A 196 10.36 -11.29 -16.21
CA VAL A 196 10.87 -10.51 -15.08
C VAL A 196 10.68 -9.01 -15.27
N TRP A 197 10.87 -8.49 -16.49
CA TRP A 197 10.74 -7.06 -16.76
C TRP A 197 9.28 -6.61 -16.80
N GLN A 198 8.43 -7.36 -17.46
CA GLN A 198 7.02 -7.00 -17.59
C GLN A 198 6.24 -7.34 -16.31
N ASP A 199 6.37 -8.56 -15.78
CA ASP A 199 5.52 -8.99 -14.67
C ASP A 199 5.98 -8.45 -13.33
N VAL A 200 7.26 -8.64 -12.99
CA VAL A 200 7.82 -8.13 -11.73
C VAL A 200 7.94 -6.61 -11.76
N GLY A 201 8.35 -6.03 -12.89
CA GLY A 201 8.43 -4.59 -13.07
C GLY A 201 7.08 -3.90 -12.89
N ASN A 202 6.02 -4.42 -13.50
CA ASN A 202 4.65 -3.90 -13.34
C ASN A 202 4.17 -4.03 -11.89
N GLY A 203 4.42 -5.15 -11.22
CA GLY A 203 4.10 -5.34 -9.81
C GLY A 203 4.82 -4.34 -8.90
N LEU A 204 6.10 -4.05 -9.18
CA LEU A 204 6.87 -3.05 -8.44
C LEU A 204 6.34 -1.62 -8.67
N ILE A 205 6.00 -1.27 -9.90
CA ILE A 205 5.41 0.04 -10.22
C ILE A 205 4.06 0.20 -9.51
N LYS A 206 3.18 -0.83 -9.55
CA LYS A 206 1.92 -0.83 -8.81
C LYS A 206 2.14 -0.62 -7.32
N SER A 207 3.05 -1.37 -6.72
CA SER A 207 3.35 -1.26 -5.28
C SER A 207 3.90 0.10 -4.88
N LEU A 208 4.69 0.74 -5.74
CA LEU A 208 5.19 2.09 -5.53
C LEU A 208 4.06 3.12 -5.54
N VAL A 209 3.14 3.03 -6.52
CA VAL A 209 1.97 3.90 -6.60
C VAL A 209 1.04 3.70 -5.40
N PHE A 210 0.84 2.46 -4.97
CA PHE A 210 0.07 2.17 -3.75
C PHE A 210 0.76 2.72 -2.49
N GLY A 211 2.08 2.62 -2.42
CA GLY A 211 2.87 3.25 -1.36
C GLY A 211 2.66 4.76 -1.30
N LEU A 212 2.70 5.44 -2.44
CA LEU A 212 2.39 6.88 -2.55
C LEU A 212 0.98 7.18 -2.04
N ALA A 213 -0.02 6.43 -2.50
CA ALA A 213 -1.41 6.66 -2.12
C ALA A 213 -1.67 6.42 -0.63
N VAL A 214 -1.24 5.28 -0.09
CA VAL A 214 -1.47 4.91 1.31
C VAL A 214 -0.76 5.87 2.26
N THR A 215 0.51 6.16 2.03
CA THR A 215 1.26 7.08 2.90
C THR A 215 0.75 8.51 2.82
N PHE A 216 0.36 8.97 1.63
CA PHE A 216 -0.26 10.28 1.46
C PHE A 216 -1.55 10.40 2.26
N VAL A 217 -2.49 9.45 2.10
CA VAL A 217 -3.76 9.45 2.84
C VAL A 217 -3.51 9.39 4.35
N ALA A 218 -2.58 8.57 4.81
CA ALA A 218 -2.25 8.44 6.23
C ALA A 218 -1.72 9.74 6.84
N LEU A 219 -0.81 10.42 6.14
CA LEU A 219 -0.23 11.67 6.62
C LEU A 219 -1.23 12.83 6.54
N LEU A 220 -2.05 12.89 5.50
CA LEU A 220 -3.10 13.89 5.35
C LEU A 220 -4.12 13.78 6.49
N GLN A 221 -4.65 12.57 6.74
CA GLN A 221 -5.61 12.33 7.82
C GLN A 221 -5.03 12.61 9.20
N GLY A 222 -3.77 12.26 9.43
CA GLY A 222 -3.08 12.57 10.69
C GLY A 222 -2.83 14.06 10.90
N TYR A 223 -2.50 14.79 9.83
CA TYR A 223 -2.25 16.23 9.90
C TYR A 223 -3.54 17.04 10.06
N GLU A 224 -4.64 16.60 9.44
CA GLU A 224 -5.95 17.27 9.51
C GLU A 224 -6.78 16.88 10.73
N CYS A 225 -6.43 15.81 11.46
CA CYS A 225 -7.24 15.35 12.57
C CYS A 225 -7.44 16.41 13.65
N GLN A 226 -8.54 16.32 14.37
CA GLN A 226 -8.74 17.13 15.57
C GLN A 226 -7.72 16.71 16.66
N PRO A 227 -7.12 17.66 17.39
CA PRO A 227 -6.09 17.39 18.40
C PRO A 227 -6.69 16.80 19.68
N THR A 228 -7.48 15.76 19.56
CA THR A 228 -8.13 15.04 20.65
C THR A 228 -7.94 13.53 20.48
N PRO A 229 -7.92 12.72 21.54
CA PRO A 229 -7.81 11.27 21.44
C PRO A 229 -8.88 10.65 20.54
N GLU A 230 -10.10 11.16 20.61
CA GLU A 230 -11.22 10.72 19.77
C GLU A 230 -11.00 11.12 18.31
N GLY A 231 -10.50 12.34 18.06
CA GLY A 231 -10.15 12.81 16.72
C GLY A 231 -9.07 11.95 16.05
N VAL A 232 -8.05 11.55 16.80
CA VAL A 232 -6.99 10.65 16.35
C VAL A 232 -7.55 9.25 16.03
N SER A 233 -8.40 8.70 16.89
CA SER A 233 -9.07 7.41 16.66
C SER A 233 -9.92 7.42 15.39
N ASN A 234 -10.72 8.46 15.21
CA ASN A 234 -11.53 8.62 13.99
C ASN A 234 -10.67 8.79 12.73
N ALA A 235 -9.56 9.52 12.82
CA ALA A 235 -8.63 9.70 11.71
C ALA A 235 -7.97 8.38 11.30
N THR A 236 -7.58 7.52 12.25
CA THR A 236 -7.00 6.20 11.93
C THR A 236 -7.99 5.30 11.20
N THR A 237 -9.25 5.28 11.63
CA THR A 237 -10.31 4.51 10.95
C THR A 237 -10.55 5.03 9.53
N ARG A 238 -10.65 6.36 9.36
CA ARG A 238 -10.79 6.98 8.03
C ARG A 238 -9.59 6.68 7.13
N THR A 239 -8.39 6.68 7.68
CA THR A 239 -7.17 6.33 6.92
C THR A 239 -7.28 4.95 6.30
N VAL A 240 -7.65 3.93 7.05
CA VAL A 240 -7.77 2.56 6.52
C VAL A 240 -8.80 2.50 5.41
N VAL A 241 -10.00 3.06 5.65
CA VAL A 241 -11.08 3.03 4.66
C VAL A 241 -10.69 3.76 3.37
N MET A 242 -10.20 5.00 3.49
CA MET A 242 -9.84 5.81 2.32
C MET A 242 -8.65 5.22 1.56
N ALA A 243 -7.61 4.75 2.27
CA ALA A 243 -6.44 4.14 1.65
C ALA A 243 -6.80 2.83 0.94
N SER A 244 -7.62 1.97 1.56
CA SER A 244 -8.05 0.72 0.93
C SER A 244 -8.88 0.95 -0.33
N LEU A 245 -9.83 1.89 -0.30
CA LEU A 245 -10.62 2.26 -1.48
C LEU A 245 -9.73 2.86 -2.58
N ALA A 246 -8.76 3.71 -2.21
CA ALA A 246 -7.82 4.29 -3.17
C ALA A 246 -6.94 3.20 -3.82
N VAL A 247 -6.44 2.24 -3.04
CA VAL A 247 -5.65 1.11 -3.57
C VAL A 247 -6.46 0.31 -4.57
N LEU A 248 -7.70 -0.09 -4.23
CA LEU A 248 -8.55 -0.87 -5.12
C LEU A 248 -8.91 -0.12 -6.41
N ALA A 249 -9.21 1.19 -6.30
CA ALA A 249 -9.49 2.01 -7.47
C ALA A 249 -8.26 2.17 -8.37
N LEU A 250 -7.08 2.44 -7.77
CA LEU A 250 -5.82 2.56 -8.50
C LEU A 250 -5.40 1.23 -9.12
N ASP A 251 -5.62 0.10 -8.43
CA ASP A 251 -5.32 -1.22 -8.98
C ASP A 251 -6.07 -1.46 -10.27
N PHE A 252 -7.38 -1.25 -10.27
CA PHE A 252 -8.20 -1.38 -11.49
C PHE A 252 -7.67 -0.50 -12.64
N VAL A 253 -7.38 0.77 -12.37
CA VAL A 253 -6.88 1.70 -13.39
C VAL A 253 -5.52 1.26 -13.91
N MET A 254 -4.59 0.88 -13.01
CA MET A 254 -3.25 0.45 -13.41
C MET A 254 -3.27 -0.88 -14.17
N THR A 255 -4.08 -1.84 -13.74
CA THR A 255 -4.26 -3.10 -14.46
C THR A 255 -4.80 -2.84 -15.87
N ALA A 256 -5.82 -1.99 -16.01
CA ALA A 256 -6.36 -1.63 -17.30
C ALA A 256 -5.33 -0.94 -18.22
N MET A 257 -4.44 -0.10 -17.66
CA MET A 257 -3.40 0.58 -18.43
C MET A 257 -2.22 -0.33 -18.80
N MET A 258 -1.83 -1.24 -17.90
CA MET A 258 -0.66 -2.12 -18.10
C MET A 258 -0.96 -3.32 -18.99
N PHE A 259 -2.20 -3.81 -18.96
CA PHE A 259 -2.68 -4.92 -19.78
C PHE A 259 -3.72 -4.46 -20.81
N SER A 260 -3.63 -3.17 -21.20
CA SER A 260 -4.50 -2.59 -22.25
C SER A 260 -4.52 -3.49 -23.46
N ILE A 261 -5.71 -3.94 -23.74
CA ILE A 261 -6.15 -4.67 -24.92
C ILE A 261 -5.97 -3.81 -26.16
#